data_8239f06f1f33922e2f41e3a470820ea1
#
_entry.id   8239f06f1f33922e2f41e3a470820ea1
#
_cell.length_a   1.000
_cell.length_b   1.000
_cell.length_c   1.000
_cell.angle_alpha   90.00
_cell.angle_beta   90.00
_cell.angle_gamma   90.00
#
_symmetry.space_group_name_H-M   'P 1'
#
loop_
_entity.id
_entity.type
_entity.pdbx_description
1 polymer ?
#
loop_
_entity_poly.entity_id
_entity_poly.type
_entity_poly.pdbx_seq_one_letter_code
_entity_poly.pdbx_strand_id
1 'polypeptide(L)'
;MTLYAVTDWLGIVPVSVCFIFALRGFIQLIKRKSLFKVDVDIILTGIYYIVVFACYFIFEMIPINYRPILINGFAEVSYPSSTTLLVLTVMPMLVFITERKSESSRIKKLFACGTMLFSVLMVIGRLVSGVHWLTDIIGSVILSAGLFFVYKSVVLLCDKN
;
A
#
# COMPACT_ATOMS: atom_id res chain seq x y z
N MET A 1 -0.09 21.86 -9.95
CA MET A 1 1.26 21.43 -9.51
C MET A 1 1.38 21.27 -7.98
N THR A 2 0.90 22.19 -7.15
CA THR A 2 1.01 22.09 -5.68
C THR A 2 0.34 20.87 -5.08
N LEU A 3 -0.88 20.50 -5.51
CA LEU A 3 -1.60 19.34 -4.96
C LEU A 3 -0.92 18.02 -5.34
N TYR A 4 -0.37 17.92 -6.54
CA TYR A 4 0.46 16.79 -6.96
C TYR A 4 1.66 16.62 -6.02
N ALA A 5 2.44 17.69 -5.81
CA ALA A 5 3.60 17.65 -4.94
C ALA A 5 3.23 17.25 -3.50
N VAL A 6 2.12 17.79 -2.96
CA VAL A 6 1.64 17.44 -1.61
C VAL A 6 1.31 15.95 -1.51
N THR A 7 0.53 15.40 -2.46
CA THR A 7 0.16 13.98 -2.44
C THR A 7 1.36 13.06 -2.71
N ASP A 8 2.35 13.52 -3.47
CA ASP A 8 3.59 12.80 -3.70
C ASP A 8 4.43 12.70 -2.43
N TRP A 9 4.63 13.83 -1.74
CA TRP A 9 5.28 13.87 -0.44
C TRP A 9 4.56 13.04 0.63
N LEU A 10 3.23 13.10 0.69
CA LEU A 10 2.43 12.28 1.61
C LEU A 10 2.53 10.77 1.30
N GLY A 11 2.94 10.41 0.10
CA GLY A 11 3.29 9.02 -0.28
C GLY A 11 4.41 8.41 0.58
N ILE A 12 5.20 9.25 1.29
CA ILE A 12 6.20 8.77 2.24
C ILE A 12 5.58 8.03 3.43
N VAL A 13 4.32 8.34 3.78
CA VAL A 13 3.62 7.71 4.91
C VAL A 13 3.48 6.19 4.71
N PRO A 14 2.85 5.69 3.63
CA PRO A 14 2.78 4.25 3.40
C PRO A 14 4.16 3.61 3.19
N VAL A 15 5.12 4.32 2.57
CA VAL A 15 6.50 3.84 2.45
C VAL A 15 7.14 3.64 3.82
N SER A 16 6.94 4.58 4.75
CA SER A 16 7.44 4.47 6.13
C SER A 16 6.83 3.27 6.85
N VAL A 17 5.55 2.99 6.64
CA VAL A 17 4.90 1.78 7.19
C VAL A 17 5.56 0.52 6.65
N CYS A 18 5.77 0.43 5.33
CA CYS A 18 6.48 -0.71 4.74
C CYS A 18 7.87 -0.89 5.36
N PHE A 19 8.61 0.21 5.51
CA PHE A 19 9.95 0.20 6.11
C PHE A 19 9.93 -0.29 7.57
N ILE A 20 8.96 0.14 8.38
CA ILE A 20 8.80 -0.31 9.77
C ILE A 20 8.57 -1.82 9.83
N PHE A 21 7.73 -2.38 8.95
CA PHE A 21 7.50 -3.82 8.89
C PHE A 21 8.74 -4.58 8.43
N ALA A 22 9.45 -4.09 7.42
CA ALA A 22 10.70 -4.66 6.95
C ALA A 22 11.77 -4.65 8.05
N LEU A 23 11.93 -3.54 8.78
CA LEU A 23 12.86 -3.42 9.90
C LEU A 23 12.51 -4.37 11.04
N ARG A 24 11.22 -4.51 11.38
CA ARG A 24 10.77 -5.49 12.40
C ARG A 24 11.11 -6.92 11.98
N GLY A 25 10.87 -7.27 10.72
CA GLY A 25 11.22 -8.58 10.18
C GLY A 25 12.72 -8.85 10.23
N PHE A 26 13.51 -7.87 9.84
CA PHE A 26 14.98 -7.94 9.89
C PHE A 26 15.51 -8.11 11.32
N ILE A 27 15.00 -7.34 12.28
CA ILE A 27 15.38 -7.47 13.69
C ILE A 27 15.01 -8.86 14.23
N GLN A 28 13.83 -9.38 13.90
CA GLN A 28 13.44 -10.72 14.32
C GLN A 28 14.33 -11.80 13.70
N LEU A 29 14.67 -11.65 12.42
CA LEU A 29 15.55 -12.58 11.72
C LEU A 29 16.93 -12.66 12.38
N ILE A 30 17.53 -11.50 12.69
CA ILE A 30 18.83 -11.45 13.38
C ILE A 30 18.75 -12.08 14.76
N LYS A 31 17.74 -11.71 15.57
CA LYS A 31 17.59 -12.20 16.94
C LYS A 31 17.32 -13.71 17.00
N ARG A 32 16.49 -14.22 16.10
CA ARG A 32 16.03 -15.62 16.11
C ARG A 32 16.87 -16.53 15.22
N LYS A 33 17.76 -15.97 14.40
CA LYS A 33 18.71 -16.65 13.49
C LYS A 33 18.06 -17.68 12.54
N SER A 34 16.77 -17.56 12.26
CA SER A 34 16.03 -18.45 11.37
C SER A 34 14.77 -17.77 10.84
N LEU A 35 14.54 -17.88 9.53
CA LEU A 35 13.32 -17.38 8.87
C LEU A 35 12.06 -18.05 9.42
N PHE A 36 12.12 -19.35 9.72
CA PHE A 36 10.99 -20.11 10.25
C PHE A 36 10.59 -19.71 11.69
N LYS A 37 11.41 -18.92 12.37
CA LYS A 37 11.11 -18.38 13.70
C LYS A 37 10.61 -16.93 13.66
N VAL A 38 10.58 -16.28 12.49
CA VAL A 38 9.98 -14.96 12.32
C VAL A 38 8.46 -15.09 12.41
N ASP A 39 7.80 -14.09 12.99
CA ASP A 39 6.34 -14.10 13.10
C ASP A 39 5.69 -14.22 11.73
N VAL A 40 4.74 -15.13 11.58
CA VAL A 40 4.06 -15.44 10.31
C VAL A 40 3.43 -14.19 9.71
N ASP A 41 2.81 -13.34 10.52
CA ASP A 41 2.24 -12.05 10.07
C ASP A 41 3.27 -11.18 9.35
N ILE A 42 4.53 -11.15 9.84
CA ILE A 42 5.60 -10.33 9.24
C ILE A 42 6.05 -10.94 7.92
N ILE A 43 6.18 -12.26 7.85
CA ILE A 43 6.54 -12.96 6.61
C ILE A 43 5.46 -12.76 5.56
N LEU A 44 4.19 -12.97 5.91
CA LEU A 44 3.06 -12.78 4.98
C LEU A 44 2.95 -11.33 4.52
N THR A 45 3.18 -10.35 5.41
CA THR A 45 3.22 -8.94 5.04
C THR A 45 4.38 -8.64 4.08
N GLY A 46 5.55 -9.22 4.30
CA GLY A 46 6.69 -9.09 3.39
C GLY A 46 6.39 -9.65 2.00
N ILE A 47 5.82 -10.85 1.92
CA ILE A 47 5.38 -11.48 0.65
C ILE A 47 4.34 -10.60 -0.02
N TYR A 48 3.36 -10.09 0.71
CA TYR A 48 2.35 -9.18 0.20
C TYR A 48 2.95 -7.95 -0.47
N TYR A 49 3.92 -7.29 0.18
CA TYR A 49 4.59 -6.13 -0.41
C TYR A 49 5.41 -6.49 -1.65
N ILE A 50 6.07 -7.64 -1.67
CA ILE A 50 6.77 -8.13 -2.87
C ILE A 50 5.79 -8.29 -4.02
N VAL A 51 4.61 -8.87 -3.79
CA VAL A 51 3.58 -9.02 -4.82
C VAL A 51 3.05 -7.67 -5.30
N VAL A 52 2.78 -6.72 -4.39
CA VAL A 52 2.36 -5.34 -4.75
C VAL A 52 3.42 -4.66 -5.63
N PHE A 53 4.69 -4.75 -5.25
CA PHE A 53 5.80 -4.21 -6.03
C PHE A 53 5.93 -4.88 -7.40
N ALA A 54 5.82 -6.20 -7.45
CA ALA A 54 5.87 -6.93 -8.72
C ALA A 54 4.73 -6.51 -9.67
N CYS A 55 3.52 -6.36 -9.17
CA CYS A 55 2.40 -5.84 -9.95
C CYS A 55 2.69 -4.43 -10.48
N TYR A 56 3.20 -3.52 -9.64
CA TYR A 56 3.58 -2.18 -10.07
C TYR A 56 4.64 -2.23 -11.18
N PHE A 57 5.71 -3.01 -11.00
CA PHE A 57 6.78 -3.15 -11.99
C PHE A 57 6.28 -3.71 -13.34
N ILE A 58 5.38 -4.67 -13.32
CA ILE A 58 4.79 -5.24 -14.55
C ILE A 58 4.10 -4.15 -15.37
N PHE A 59 3.30 -3.30 -14.71
CA PHE A 59 2.60 -2.21 -15.41
C PHE A 59 3.55 -1.08 -15.85
N GLU A 60 4.64 -0.85 -15.14
CA GLU A 60 5.67 0.10 -15.55
C GLU A 60 6.41 -0.39 -16.81
N MET A 61 6.68 -1.70 -16.90
CA MET A 61 7.34 -2.32 -18.07
C MET A 61 6.41 -2.48 -19.27
N ILE A 62 5.10 -2.62 -19.04
CA ILE A 62 4.08 -2.78 -20.08
C ILE A 62 3.11 -1.59 -19.98
N PRO A 63 3.47 -0.41 -20.54
CA PRO A 63 2.67 0.78 -20.38
C PRO A 63 1.29 0.63 -21.04
N ILE A 64 0.24 0.76 -20.23
CA ILE A 64 -1.15 0.76 -20.70
C ILE A 64 -1.56 2.17 -21.09
N ASN A 65 -1.11 3.17 -20.31
CA ASN A 65 -1.51 4.57 -20.50
C ASN A 65 -0.39 5.51 -20.06
N TYR A 66 -0.38 6.72 -20.64
CA TYR A 66 0.54 7.78 -20.26
C TYR A 66 -0.22 8.91 -19.58
N ARG A 67 0.49 9.69 -18.74
CA ARG A 67 -0.10 10.81 -18.00
C ARG A 67 -0.72 11.86 -18.94
N PRO A 68 -1.84 12.50 -18.51
CA PRO A 68 -2.48 13.56 -19.31
C PRO A 68 -1.61 14.81 -19.47
N ILE A 69 -0.59 14.98 -18.62
CA ILE A 69 0.35 16.10 -18.64
C ILE A 69 1.78 15.60 -18.60
N LEU A 70 2.68 16.34 -19.25
CA LEU A 70 4.13 16.05 -19.19
C LEU A 70 4.67 16.41 -17.80
N ILE A 71 5.42 15.49 -17.21
CA ILE A 71 6.16 15.72 -15.96
C ILE A 71 7.61 16.03 -16.33
N ASN A 72 8.08 17.21 -15.97
CA ASN A 72 9.44 17.69 -16.33
C ASN A 72 9.74 17.57 -17.83
N GLY A 73 8.71 17.71 -18.70
CA GLY A 73 8.87 17.61 -20.15
C GLY A 73 8.84 16.19 -20.72
N PHE A 74 8.63 15.17 -19.91
CA PHE A 74 8.59 13.77 -20.33
C PHE A 74 7.19 13.17 -20.17
N ALA A 75 6.81 12.28 -21.11
CA ALA A 75 5.63 11.46 -21.01
C ALA A 75 5.94 10.27 -20.08
N GLU A 76 5.39 10.29 -18.87
CA GLU A 76 5.53 9.21 -17.90
C GLU A 76 4.36 8.24 -17.99
N VAL A 77 4.62 6.96 -17.67
CA VAL A 77 3.56 5.95 -17.52
C VAL A 77 2.61 6.37 -16.40
N SER A 78 1.30 6.16 -16.60
CA SER A 78 0.29 6.60 -15.63
C SER A 78 -0.48 5.48 -14.97
N TYR A 79 -0.64 4.34 -15.64
CA TYR A 79 -1.46 3.23 -15.16
C TYR A 79 -0.62 2.10 -14.54
N PRO A 80 -1.03 1.59 -13.37
CA PRO A 80 -1.94 2.18 -12.39
C PRO A 80 -1.30 3.35 -11.64
N SER A 81 -2.09 4.20 -10.98
CA SER A 81 -1.51 5.25 -10.12
C SER A 81 -0.74 4.62 -8.95
N SER A 82 0.59 4.72 -8.98
CA SER A 82 1.50 4.12 -8.00
C SER A 82 1.21 4.56 -6.56
N THR A 83 1.00 5.86 -6.37
CA THR A 83 0.67 6.41 -5.04
C THR A 83 -0.67 5.89 -4.54
N THR A 84 -1.70 5.84 -5.41
CA THR A 84 -3.03 5.30 -5.05
C THR A 84 -2.93 3.81 -4.72
N LEU A 85 -2.23 3.03 -5.54
CA LEU A 85 -2.02 1.60 -5.30
C LEU A 85 -1.32 1.36 -3.95
N LEU A 86 -0.24 2.09 -3.69
CA LEU A 86 0.53 1.96 -2.45
C LEU A 86 -0.31 2.31 -1.21
N VAL A 87 -1.03 3.42 -1.24
CA VAL A 87 -1.89 3.84 -0.12
C VAL A 87 -2.98 2.81 0.14
N LEU A 88 -3.69 2.35 -0.90
CA LEU A 88 -4.82 1.44 -0.76
C LEU A 88 -4.41 -0.01 -0.49
N THR A 89 -3.14 -0.38 -0.66
CA THR A 89 -2.62 -1.68 -0.22
C THR A 89 -2.11 -1.61 1.21
N VAL A 90 -1.36 -0.57 1.57
CA VAL A 90 -0.68 -0.48 2.87
C VAL A 90 -1.62 -0.08 4.00
N MET A 91 -2.50 0.91 3.78
CA MET A 91 -3.35 1.44 4.85
C MET A 91 -4.40 0.44 5.35
N PRO A 92 -5.16 -0.28 4.49
CA PRO A 92 -6.06 -1.32 4.95
C PRO A 92 -5.34 -2.49 5.65
N MET A 93 -4.16 -2.86 5.16
CA MET A 93 -3.32 -3.87 5.82
C MET A 93 -2.92 -3.43 7.23
N LEU A 94 -2.51 -2.17 7.41
CA LEU A 94 -2.16 -1.63 8.72
C LEU A 94 -3.35 -1.64 9.69
N VAL A 95 -4.55 -1.28 9.22
CA VAL A 95 -5.80 -1.39 10.01
C VAL A 95 -6.04 -2.84 10.41
N PHE A 96 -6.00 -3.76 9.45
CA PHE A 96 -6.24 -5.18 9.70
C PHE A 96 -5.28 -5.77 10.75
N ILE A 97 -3.98 -5.47 10.67
CA ILE A 97 -3.01 -5.92 11.68
C ILE A 97 -3.28 -5.27 13.05
N THR A 98 -3.62 -3.97 13.07
CA THR A 98 -3.92 -3.25 14.31
C THR A 98 -5.17 -3.82 14.98
N GLU A 99 -6.21 -4.14 14.22
CA GLU A 99 -7.43 -4.77 14.74
C GLU A 99 -7.16 -6.13 15.38
N ARG A 100 -6.20 -6.88 14.85
CA ARG A 100 -5.82 -8.20 15.39
C ARG A 100 -4.96 -8.12 16.64
N LYS A 101 -4.07 -7.11 16.72
CA LYS A 101 -3.03 -7.03 17.77
C LYS A 101 -3.38 -6.11 18.93
N SER A 102 -4.27 -5.15 18.74
CA SER A 102 -4.65 -4.21 19.79
C SER A 102 -5.85 -4.74 20.57
N GLU A 103 -5.84 -4.60 21.87
CA GLU A 103 -6.99 -4.90 22.74
C GLU A 103 -7.93 -3.69 22.89
N SER A 104 -7.40 -2.48 22.72
CA SER A 104 -8.16 -1.24 22.92
C SER A 104 -9.09 -0.94 21.74
N SER A 105 -10.39 -0.99 21.98
CA SER A 105 -11.42 -0.61 20.98
C SER A 105 -11.29 0.84 20.51
N ARG A 106 -10.82 1.76 21.39
CA ARG A 106 -10.62 3.17 21.01
C ARG A 106 -9.49 3.31 20.01
N ILE A 107 -8.37 2.62 20.24
CA ILE A 107 -7.21 2.64 19.34
C ILE A 107 -7.59 2.08 17.98
N LYS A 108 -8.29 0.94 17.93
CA LYS A 108 -8.77 0.34 16.66
C LYS A 108 -9.60 1.33 15.85
N LYS A 109 -10.61 1.96 16.47
CA LYS A 109 -11.48 2.93 15.80
C LYS A 109 -10.70 4.17 15.33
N LEU A 110 -9.84 4.73 16.17
CA LEU A 110 -9.04 5.90 15.81
C LEU A 110 -8.13 5.60 14.62
N PHE A 111 -7.46 4.45 14.64
CA PHE A 111 -6.60 4.01 13.54
C PHE A 111 -7.41 3.79 12.25
N ALA A 112 -8.52 3.08 12.32
CA ALA A 112 -9.37 2.82 11.16
C ALA A 112 -9.91 4.13 10.56
N CYS A 113 -10.43 5.04 11.37
CA CYS A 113 -10.91 6.33 10.90
C CYS A 113 -9.79 7.19 10.30
N GLY A 114 -8.64 7.26 10.96
CA GLY A 114 -7.50 8.06 10.50
C GLY A 114 -6.92 7.56 9.18
N THR A 115 -6.71 6.25 9.07
CA THR A 115 -6.21 5.63 7.83
C THR A 115 -7.22 5.69 6.69
N MET A 116 -8.51 5.55 6.98
CA MET A 116 -9.57 5.71 5.98
C MET A 116 -9.62 7.15 5.46
N LEU A 117 -9.63 8.14 6.35
CA LEU A 117 -9.62 9.55 5.97
C LEU A 117 -8.37 9.90 5.14
N PHE A 118 -7.19 9.46 5.58
CA PHE A 118 -5.94 9.63 4.84
C PHE A 118 -6.03 9.02 3.44
N SER A 119 -6.51 7.78 3.31
CA SER A 119 -6.63 7.08 2.03
C SER A 119 -7.58 7.82 1.08
N VAL A 120 -8.75 8.27 1.57
CA VAL A 120 -9.72 9.03 0.76
C VAL A 120 -9.12 10.34 0.28
N LEU A 121 -8.46 11.09 1.17
CA LEU A 121 -7.80 12.36 0.80
C LEU A 121 -6.70 12.15 -0.24
N MET A 122 -5.91 11.09 -0.11
CA MET A 122 -4.87 10.76 -1.08
C MET A 122 -5.44 10.41 -2.46
N VAL A 123 -6.47 9.57 -2.52
CA VAL A 123 -7.13 9.16 -3.77
C VAL A 123 -7.75 10.37 -4.47
N ILE A 124 -8.52 11.19 -3.73
CA ILE A 124 -9.13 12.41 -4.27
C ILE A 124 -8.04 13.40 -4.70
N GLY A 125 -7.01 13.59 -3.89
CA GLY A 125 -5.90 14.47 -4.23
C GLY A 125 -5.18 14.08 -5.51
N ARG A 126 -4.94 12.78 -5.74
CA ARG A 126 -4.34 12.28 -7.00
C ARG A 126 -5.26 12.50 -8.20
N LEU A 127 -6.55 12.28 -8.03
CA LEU A 127 -7.53 12.54 -9.11
C LEU A 127 -7.61 14.01 -9.46
N VAL A 128 -7.77 14.88 -8.44
CA VAL A 128 -7.94 16.35 -8.64
C VAL A 128 -6.63 17.01 -9.12
N SER A 129 -5.46 16.42 -8.82
CA SER A 129 -4.17 16.95 -9.30
C SER A 129 -4.02 16.91 -10.83
N GLY A 130 -4.87 16.15 -11.54
CA GLY A 130 -4.87 16.07 -13.01
C GLY A 130 -3.67 15.32 -13.61
N VAL A 131 -2.86 14.64 -12.81
CA VAL A 131 -1.67 13.87 -13.27
C VAL A 131 -1.99 12.43 -13.63
N HIS A 132 -3.20 11.97 -13.34
CA HIS A 132 -3.70 10.63 -13.66
C HIS A 132 -5.10 10.71 -14.27
N TRP A 133 -5.38 9.77 -15.16
CA TRP A 133 -6.73 9.54 -15.66
C TRP A 133 -7.58 8.88 -14.58
N LEU A 134 -8.89 9.06 -14.66
CA LEU A 134 -9.82 8.35 -13.77
C LEU A 134 -9.64 6.82 -13.81
N THR A 135 -9.33 6.29 -14.99
CA THR A 135 -9.06 4.86 -15.22
C THR A 135 -7.85 4.37 -14.43
N ASP A 136 -6.80 5.19 -14.27
CA ASP A 136 -5.60 4.82 -13.50
C ASP A 136 -5.94 4.67 -12.02
N ILE A 137 -6.81 5.56 -11.51
CA ILE A 137 -7.29 5.51 -10.12
C ILE A 137 -8.20 4.30 -9.91
N ILE A 138 -9.18 4.08 -10.79
CA ILE A 138 -10.08 2.92 -10.72
C ILE A 138 -9.29 1.61 -10.78
N GLY A 139 -8.32 1.51 -11.70
CA GLY A 139 -7.44 0.36 -11.80
C GLY A 139 -6.66 0.10 -10.51
N SER A 140 -6.11 1.15 -9.90
CA SER A 140 -5.43 1.05 -8.59
C SER A 140 -6.37 0.58 -7.48
N VAL A 141 -7.61 1.08 -7.44
CA VAL A 141 -8.63 0.67 -6.43
C VAL A 141 -8.96 -0.81 -6.57
N ILE A 142 -9.24 -1.28 -7.79
CA ILE A 142 -9.60 -2.69 -8.05
C ILE A 142 -8.43 -3.60 -7.72
N LEU A 143 -7.23 -3.26 -8.21
CA LEU A 143 -6.02 -4.06 -7.98
C LEU A 143 -5.68 -4.13 -6.49
N SER A 144 -5.67 -3.00 -5.78
CA SER A 144 -5.37 -2.95 -4.35
C SER A 144 -6.39 -3.73 -3.52
N ALA A 145 -7.68 -3.63 -3.86
CA ALA A 145 -8.73 -4.40 -3.18
C ALA A 145 -8.52 -5.91 -3.38
N GLY A 146 -8.29 -6.36 -4.61
CA GLY A 146 -8.01 -7.76 -4.90
C GLY A 146 -6.80 -8.30 -4.13
N LEU A 147 -5.68 -7.59 -4.17
CA LEU A 147 -4.45 -7.94 -3.46
C LEU A 147 -4.67 -7.99 -1.93
N PHE A 148 -5.39 -7.01 -1.38
CA PHE A 148 -5.68 -6.97 0.05
C PHE A 148 -6.60 -8.13 0.48
N PHE A 149 -7.64 -8.47 -0.29
CA PHE A 149 -8.50 -9.61 0.03
C PHE A 149 -7.75 -10.94 -0.01
N VAL A 150 -6.86 -11.13 -0.99
CA VAL A 150 -5.99 -12.32 -1.04
C VAL A 150 -5.09 -12.38 0.20
N TYR A 151 -4.41 -11.29 0.53
CA TYR A 151 -3.57 -11.19 1.73
C TYR A 151 -4.35 -11.52 3.01
N LYS A 152 -5.51 -10.88 3.21
CA LYS A 152 -6.37 -11.10 4.38
C LYS A 152 -6.81 -12.57 4.49
N SER A 153 -7.20 -13.18 3.37
CA SER A 153 -7.62 -14.58 3.34
C SER A 153 -6.48 -15.52 3.72
N VAL A 154 -5.27 -15.30 3.20
CA VAL A 154 -4.09 -16.11 3.53
C VAL A 154 -3.76 -16.01 5.02
N VAL A 155 -3.75 -14.79 5.58
CA VAL A 155 -3.49 -14.58 7.02
C VAL A 155 -4.51 -15.31 7.88
N LEU A 156 -5.82 -15.20 7.56
CA LEU A 156 -6.88 -15.88 8.31
C LEU A 156 -6.85 -17.41 8.18
N LEU A 157 -6.34 -17.95 7.08
CA LEU A 157 -6.12 -19.38 6.92
C LEU A 157 -4.95 -19.89 7.79
N CYS A 158 -3.86 -19.11 7.86
CA CYS A 158 -2.71 -19.44 8.70
C CYS A 158 -3.03 -19.38 10.20
N ASP A 159 -4.03 -18.61 10.63
CA ASP A 159 -4.45 -18.55 12.04
C ASP A 159 -5.26 -19.79 12.49
N LYS A 160 -5.86 -20.51 11.54
CA LYS A 160 -6.69 -21.68 11.84
C LYS A 160 -5.90 -22.97 12.00
N ASN A 161 -4.63 -22.97 11.59
CA ASN A 161 -3.71 -24.10 11.70
C ASN A 161 -2.69 -23.90 12.81
#